data_1e51ea863d836811f6b9404d70e95893
#
_entry.id   1e51ea863d836811f6b9404d70e95893
#
_cell.length_a   1.000
_cell.length_b   1.000
_cell.length_c   1.000
_cell.angle_alpha   90.00
_cell.angle_beta   90.00
_cell.angle_gamma   90.00
#
_symmetry.space_group_name_H-M   'P 1'
#
loop_
_entity.id
_entity.type
_entity.pdbx_description
1 polymer ?
#
loop_
_entity_poly.entity_id
_entity_poly.type
_entity_poly.pdbx_seq_one_letter_code
_entity_poly.pdbx_strand_id
1 'polypeptide(L)'
;MEMSQRTATVRDAAVLLSWRNAPQVREFSQHSDPILSEEHLEWFSARLKRIQLEPIFLFAVDNELVGMSRLDLLTEFTEKYEISILVDPGHHGRGIGSRILHMTCVSFFNLHPDKSLVARVNKNNYISQKLFSSAGFKLLSTSDDYLSFEKL
;
A
#
# COMPACT_ATOMS: atom_id res chain seq x y z
N MET A 1 5.69 21.31 0.04
CA MET A 1 5.19 20.35 1.05
C MET A 1 6.13 19.15 1.07
N GLU A 2 6.77 18.95 2.19
CA GLU A 2 7.75 17.89 2.36
C GLU A 2 7.11 16.66 3.03
N MET A 3 7.35 15.48 2.46
CA MET A 3 6.82 14.23 2.99
C MET A 3 7.96 13.36 3.51
N SER A 4 7.81 12.85 4.72
CA SER A 4 8.76 11.90 5.30
C SER A 4 8.22 10.48 5.23
N GLN A 5 9.14 9.53 5.21
CA GLN A 5 8.86 8.08 5.15
C GLN A 5 9.62 7.38 6.27
N ARG A 6 8.95 6.49 6.97
CA ARG A 6 9.59 5.63 7.97
C ARG A 6 8.96 4.25 8.01
N THR A 7 9.71 3.29 8.51
CA THR A 7 9.19 1.94 8.72
C THR A 7 8.21 1.91 9.90
N ALA A 8 7.16 1.12 9.78
CA ALA A 8 6.16 0.96 10.82
C ALA A 8 6.75 0.31 12.08
N THR A 9 6.21 0.69 13.23
CA THR A 9 6.56 0.11 14.54
C THR A 9 5.29 -0.35 15.25
N VAL A 10 5.46 -1.00 16.39
CA VAL A 10 4.32 -1.49 17.18
C VAL A 10 3.34 -0.37 17.55
N ARG A 11 3.82 0.87 17.65
CA ARG A 11 3.00 2.04 18.00
C ARG A 11 2.00 2.42 16.91
N ASP A 12 2.17 1.90 15.70
CA ASP A 12 1.34 2.25 14.55
C ASP A 12 0.12 1.35 14.39
N ALA A 13 -0.06 0.35 15.23
CA ALA A 13 -1.15 -0.61 15.12
C ALA A 13 -2.54 0.04 15.04
N ALA A 14 -2.80 1.01 15.93
CA ALA A 14 -4.13 1.64 16.03
C ALA A 14 -4.45 2.48 14.78
N VAL A 15 -3.52 3.29 14.31
CA VAL A 15 -3.75 4.14 13.13
C VAL A 15 -3.93 3.29 11.87
N LEU A 16 -3.14 2.22 11.73
CA LEU A 16 -3.28 1.31 10.59
C LEU A 16 -4.64 0.62 10.58
N LEU A 17 -5.11 0.20 11.75
CA LEU A 17 -6.45 -0.40 11.86
C LEU A 17 -7.54 0.61 11.50
N SER A 18 -7.45 1.83 11.99
CA SER A 18 -8.44 2.87 11.71
C SER A 18 -8.52 3.16 10.21
N TRP A 19 -7.39 3.20 9.52
CA TRP A 19 -7.37 3.39 8.07
C TRP A 19 -7.98 2.21 7.31
N ARG A 20 -7.61 0.98 7.69
CA ARG A 20 -8.15 -0.23 7.04
C ARG A 20 -9.67 -0.35 7.22
N ASN A 21 -10.20 0.14 8.34
CA ASN A 21 -11.64 0.09 8.64
C ASN A 21 -12.42 1.32 8.17
N ALA A 22 -11.75 2.33 7.61
CA ALA A 22 -12.46 3.48 7.05
C ALA A 22 -13.37 3.03 5.91
N PRO A 23 -14.64 3.49 5.86
CA PRO A 23 -15.59 3.06 4.82
C PRO A 23 -15.06 3.28 3.40
N GLN A 24 -14.35 4.37 3.15
CA GLN A 24 -13.77 4.70 1.85
C GLN A 24 -12.72 3.68 1.41
N VAL A 25 -12.02 3.05 2.36
CA VAL A 25 -11.02 2.03 2.09
C VAL A 25 -11.69 0.67 1.91
N ARG A 26 -12.65 0.33 2.79
CA ARG A 26 -13.34 -0.96 2.72
C ARG A 26 -14.12 -1.16 1.43
N GLU A 27 -14.62 -0.08 0.84
CA GLU A 27 -15.40 -0.12 -0.40
C GLU A 27 -14.69 -0.89 -1.51
N PHE A 28 -13.37 -0.77 -1.62
CA PHE A 28 -12.58 -1.39 -2.69
C PHE A 28 -11.70 -2.53 -2.21
N SER A 29 -11.85 -2.97 -0.96
CA SER A 29 -11.08 -4.07 -0.38
C SER A 29 -11.67 -5.43 -0.78
N GLN A 30 -10.83 -6.47 -0.80
CA GLN A 30 -11.28 -7.85 -1.02
C GLN A 30 -12.32 -8.27 0.01
N HIS A 31 -12.17 -7.79 1.24
CA HIS A 31 -13.10 -8.05 2.33
C HIS A 31 -13.68 -6.71 2.77
N SER A 32 -14.97 -6.50 2.48
CA SER A 32 -15.66 -5.24 2.79
C SER A 32 -16.09 -5.13 4.25
N ASP A 33 -16.06 -6.24 5.00
CA ASP A 33 -16.41 -6.22 6.43
C ASP A 33 -15.31 -5.57 7.26
N PRO A 34 -15.68 -4.91 8.39
CA PRO A 34 -14.69 -4.35 9.29
C PRO A 34 -13.75 -5.42 9.85
N ILE A 35 -12.47 -5.07 9.95
CA ILE A 35 -11.46 -5.96 10.52
C ILE A 35 -11.52 -5.82 12.05
N LEU A 36 -11.58 -6.96 12.74
CA LEU A 36 -11.57 -6.98 14.19
C LEU A 36 -10.19 -6.60 14.73
N SER A 37 -10.18 -5.88 15.86
CA SER A 37 -8.96 -5.43 16.51
C SER A 37 -7.99 -6.58 16.78
N GLU A 38 -8.50 -7.71 17.25
CA GLU A 38 -7.67 -8.89 17.57
C GLU A 38 -7.01 -9.47 16.33
N GLU A 39 -7.76 -9.60 15.23
CA GLU A 39 -7.23 -10.08 13.95
C GLU A 39 -6.13 -9.17 13.43
N HIS A 40 -6.35 -7.86 13.52
CA HIS A 40 -5.38 -6.88 13.10
C HIS A 40 -4.10 -6.96 13.92
N LEU A 41 -4.20 -7.08 15.24
CA LEU A 41 -3.04 -7.17 16.12
C LEU A 41 -2.23 -8.43 15.87
N GLU A 42 -2.89 -9.57 15.64
CA GLU A 42 -2.21 -10.81 15.29
C GLU A 42 -1.44 -10.68 13.97
N TRP A 43 -2.12 -10.15 12.95
CA TRP A 43 -1.52 -9.95 11.64
C TRP A 43 -0.33 -8.99 11.73
N PHE A 44 -0.51 -7.86 12.43
CA PHE A 44 0.52 -6.84 12.51
C PHE A 44 1.73 -7.31 13.32
N SER A 45 1.49 -8.04 14.42
CA SER A 45 2.57 -8.61 15.23
C SER A 45 3.43 -9.59 14.42
N ALA A 46 2.78 -10.44 13.63
CA ALA A 46 3.48 -11.36 12.75
C ALA A 46 4.27 -10.59 11.66
N ARG A 47 3.67 -9.52 11.11
CA ARG A 47 4.31 -8.70 10.09
C ARG A 47 5.55 -7.99 10.61
N LEU A 48 5.52 -7.50 11.85
CA LEU A 48 6.68 -6.82 12.44
C LEU A 48 7.90 -7.72 12.55
N LYS A 49 7.72 -9.03 12.68
CA LYS A 49 8.82 -9.99 12.73
C LYS A 49 9.57 -10.11 11.41
N ARG A 50 8.96 -9.72 10.30
CA ARG A 50 9.57 -9.76 8.96
C ARG A 50 9.52 -8.41 8.26
N ILE A 51 9.51 -7.33 9.02
CA ILE A 51 9.32 -5.97 8.50
C ILE A 51 10.44 -5.53 7.56
N GLN A 52 11.64 -6.11 7.68
CA GLN A 52 12.73 -5.78 6.78
C GLN A 52 12.57 -6.43 5.41
N LEU A 53 12.00 -7.63 5.35
CA LEU A 53 11.74 -8.33 4.09
C LEU A 53 10.46 -7.83 3.42
N GLU A 54 9.42 -7.61 4.23
CA GLU A 54 8.10 -7.16 3.76
C GLU A 54 7.71 -5.88 4.52
N PRO A 55 8.25 -4.73 4.12
CA PRO A 55 8.08 -3.50 4.88
C PRO A 55 6.67 -2.92 4.80
N ILE A 56 6.31 -2.23 5.87
CA ILE A 56 5.20 -1.29 5.91
C ILE A 56 5.81 0.07 6.20
N PHE A 57 5.55 1.05 5.32
CA PHE A 57 6.04 2.41 5.50
C PHE A 57 4.90 3.33 5.89
N LEU A 58 5.17 4.23 6.83
CA LEU A 58 4.27 5.32 7.18
C LEU A 58 4.81 6.60 6.58
N PHE A 59 3.91 7.45 6.12
CA PHE A 59 4.23 8.72 5.50
C PHE A 59 3.59 9.86 6.29
N ALA A 60 4.34 10.93 6.49
CA ALA A 60 3.88 12.10 7.24
C ALA A 60 4.22 13.39 6.49
N VAL A 61 3.35 14.37 6.66
CA VAL A 61 3.54 15.75 6.20
C VAL A 61 3.36 16.64 7.44
N ASP A 62 4.35 17.49 7.72
CA ASP A 62 4.33 18.38 8.90
C ASP A 62 4.06 17.61 10.20
N ASN A 63 4.70 16.44 10.36
CA ASN A 63 4.58 15.55 11.51
C ASN A 63 3.20 14.90 11.68
N GLU A 64 2.33 15.02 10.68
CA GLU A 64 1.01 14.37 10.69
C GLU A 64 1.02 13.19 9.73
N LEU A 65 0.60 12.01 10.19
CA LEU A 65 0.52 10.83 9.35
C LEU A 65 -0.57 11.01 8.30
N VAL A 66 -0.22 10.76 7.02
CA VAL A 66 -1.12 10.96 5.89
C VAL A 66 -1.40 9.68 5.11
N GLY A 67 -0.66 8.62 5.35
CA GLY A 67 -0.90 7.36 4.66
C GLY A 67 0.20 6.35 4.88
N MET A 68 0.06 5.22 4.18
CA MET A 68 1.01 4.12 4.28
C MET A 68 1.17 3.42 2.93
N SER A 69 2.27 2.69 2.79
CA SER A 69 2.43 1.68 1.76
C SER A 69 2.93 0.39 2.39
N ARG A 70 2.66 -0.73 1.74
CA ARG A 70 3.24 -2.00 2.15
C ARG A 70 3.66 -2.80 0.94
N LEU A 71 4.67 -3.62 1.14
CA LEU A 71 5.25 -4.48 0.12
C LEU A 71 5.15 -5.93 0.61
N ASP A 72 4.39 -6.74 -0.13
CA ASP A 72 4.19 -8.15 0.19
C ASP A 72 4.92 -9.01 -0.83
N LEU A 73 5.81 -9.88 -0.36
CA LEU A 73 6.52 -10.80 -1.23
C LEU A 73 5.53 -11.84 -1.77
N LEU A 74 5.48 -11.99 -3.09
CA LEU A 74 4.63 -13.00 -3.72
C LEU A 74 5.37 -14.32 -3.69
N THR A 75 4.85 -15.28 -2.92
CA THR A 75 5.52 -16.57 -2.66
C THR A 75 5.71 -17.43 -3.89
N GLU A 76 4.85 -17.28 -4.89
CA GLU A 76 4.92 -18.02 -6.15
C GLU A 76 5.97 -17.45 -7.09
N PHE A 77 6.34 -16.16 -6.89
CA PHE A 77 7.27 -15.44 -7.74
C PHE A 77 8.19 -14.61 -6.86
N THR A 78 9.32 -15.17 -6.45
CA THR A 78 10.28 -14.51 -5.56
C THR A 78 10.86 -13.21 -6.12
N GLU A 79 10.63 -12.94 -7.40
CA GLU A 79 11.11 -11.75 -8.08
C GLU A 79 10.10 -10.61 -8.07
N LYS A 80 8.90 -10.84 -7.51
CA LYS A 80 7.81 -9.89 -7.51
C LYS A 80 7.30 -9.61 -6.11
N TYR A 81 6.97 -8.34 -5.89
CA TYR A 81 6.28 -7.89 -4.68
C TYR A 81 4.97 -7.24 -5.07
N GLU A 82 3.97 -7.42 -4.23
CA GLU A 82 2.71 -6.69 -4.38
C GLU A 82 2.77 -5.41 -3.53
N ILE A 83 2.47 -4.27 -4.15
CA ILE A 83 2.41 -2.99 -3.47
C ILE A 83 0.96 -2.63 -3.16
N SER A 84 0.71 -2.16 -1.93
CA SER A 84 -0.57 -1.63 -1.51
C SER A 84 -0.36 -0.24 -0.92
N ILE A 85 -1.29 0.67 -1.19
CA ILE A 85 -1.23 2.05 -0.73
C ILE A 85 -2.54 2.42 -0.07
N LEU A 86 -2.45 3.10 1.07
CA LEU A 86 -3.59 3.71 1.74
C LEU A 86 -3.28 5.17 2.03
N VAL A 87 -4.22 6.05 1.68
CA VAL A 87 -4.15 7.47 2.06
C VAL A 87 -5.19 7.71 3.14
N ASP A 88 -4.80 8.41 4.19
CA ASP A 88 -5.74 8.80 5.24
C ASP A 88 -6.94 9.51 4.62
N PRO A 89 -8.19 9.10 4.96
CA PRO A 89 -9.38 9.68 4.34
C PRO A 89 -9.47 11.20 4.43
N GLY A 90 -8.93 11.79 5.49
CA GLY A 90 -8.89 13.24 5.65
C GLY A 90 -7.95 13.96 4.68
N HIS A 91 -7.12 13.22 3.97
CA HIS A 91 -6.10 13.77 3.07
C HIS A 91 -6.32 13.38 1.61
N HIS A 92 -7.48 12.81 1.26
CA HIS A 92 -7.78 12.45 -0.12
C HIS A 92 -7.86 13.68 -1.03
N GLY A 93 -7.54 13.48 -2.30
CA GLY A 93 -7.64 14.53 -3.32
C GLY A 93 -6.50 15.56 -3.31
N ARG A 94 -5.42 15.30 -2.58
CA ARG A 94 -4.29 16.25 -2.40
C ARG A 94 -2.98 15.77 -3.06
N GLY A 95 -3.05 14.75 -3.91
CA GLY A 95 -1.87 14.19 -4.56
C GLY A 95 -0.98 13.36 -3.63
N ILE A 96 -1.45 13.05 -2.44
CA ILE A 96 -0.69 12.29 -1.43
C ILE A 96 -0.38 10.88 -1.95
N GLY A 97 -1.36 10.20 -2.55
CA GLY A 97 -1.17 8.84 -3.07
C GLY A 97 -0.05 8.75 -4.10
N SER A 98 0.01 9.72 -5.02
CA SER A 98 1.08 9.77 -6.03
C SER A 98 2.46 9.91 -5.39
N ARG A 99 2.56 10.71 -4.35
CA ARG A 99 3.84 10.93 -3.65
C ARG A 99 4.25 9.70 -2.87
N ILE A 100 3.31 9.06 -2.17
CA ILE A 100 3.55 7.80 -1.46
C ILE A 100 4.05 6.74 -2.45
N LEU A 101 3.35 6.60 -3.57
CA LEU A 101 3.73 5.62 -4.59
C LEU A 101 5.13 5.89 -5.14
N HIS A 102 5.43 7.14 -5.48
CA HIS A 102 6.74 7.51 -5.98
C HIS A 102 7.85 7.20 -4.96
N MET A 103 7.69 7.61 -3.73
CA MET A 103 8.69 7.37 -2.68
C MET A 103 8.87 5.87 -2.41
N THR A 104 7.80 5.11 -2.41
CA THR A 104 7.86 3.66 -2.22
C THR A 104 8.60 2.98 -3.37
N CYS A 105 8.31 3.37 -4.60
CA CYS A 105 8.99 2.83 -5.79
C CYS A 105 10.49 3.14 -5.77
N VAL A 106 10.86 4.37 -5.42
CA VAL A 106 12.29 4.75 -5.31
C VAL A 106 13.00 3.86 -4.29
N SER A 107 12.42 3.71 -3.10
CA SER A 107 12.99 2.85 -2.05
C SER A 107 13.11 1.39 -2.51
N PHE A 108 12.04 0.88 -3.13
CA PHE A 108 12.00 -0.51 -3.57
C PHE A 108 13.04 -0.80 -4.66
N PHE A 109 13.06 0.00 -5.72
CA PHE A 109 13.96 -0.27 -6.85
C PHE A 109 15.42 0.05 -6.55
N ASN A 110 15.70 0.91 -5.57
CA ASN A 110 17.07 1.10 -5.08
C ASN A 110 17.60 -0.15 -4.38
N LEU A 111 16.73 -0.84 -3.64
CA LEU A 111 17.10 -2.06 -2.91
C LEU A 111 17.01 -3.32 -3.78
N HIS A 112 16.05 -3.34 -4.73
CA HIS A 112 15.76 -4.50 -5.57
C HIS A 112 15.70 -4.09 -7.06
N PRO A 113 16.85 -3.75 -7.67
CA PRO A 113 16.84 -3.25 -9.05
C PRO A 113 16.41 -4.29 -10.09
N ASP A 114 16.44 -5.57 -9.74
CA ASP A 114 16.11 -6.68 -10.62
C ASP A 114 14.72 -7.29 -10.35
N LYS A 115 13.96 -6.70 -9.42
CA LYS A 115 12.61 -7.19 -9.08
C LYS A 115 11.54 -6.27 -9.63
N SER A 116 10.29 -6.74 -9.63
CA SER A 116 9.15 -5.94 -10.11
C SER A 116 8.09 -5.76 -9.04
N LEU A 117 7.26 -4.74 -9.24
CA LEU A 117 6.11 -4.45 -8.38
C LEU A 117 4.82 -4.75 -9.14
N VAL A 118 3.90 -5.44 -8.45
CA VAL A 118 2.55 -5.71 -8.94
C VAL A 118 1.57 -4.96 -8.05
N ALA A 119 0.56 -4.35 -8.67
CA ALA A 119 -0.54 -3.72 -7.95
C ALA A 119 -1.84 -4.33 -8.41
N ARG A 120 -2.68 -4.81 -7.47
CA ARG A 120 -4.03 -5.28 -7.78
C ARG A 120 -5.02 -4.20 -7.39
N VAL A 121 -5.84 -3.79 -8.35
CA VAL A 121 -6.76 -2.68 -8.19
C VAL A 121 -8.17 -3.14 -8.53
N ASN A 122 -9.14 -2.84 -7.66
CA ASN A 122 -10.53 -3.12 -7.95
C ASN A 122 -10.95 -2.45 -9.25
N LYS A 123 -11.67 -3.18 -10.10
CA LYS A 123 -12.09 -2.67 -11.43
C LYS A 123 -12.92 -1.40 -11.36
N ASN A 124 -13.54 -1.10 -10.23
CA ASN A 124 -14.34 0.11 -10.03
C ASN A 124 -13.55 1.25 -9.37
N ASN A 125 -12.30 0.99 -8.98
CA ASN A 125 -11.47 2.01 -8.36
C ASN A 125 -10.64 2.74 -9.42
N TYR A 126 -11.31 3.66 -10.13
CA TYR A 126 -10.68 4.40 -11.24
C TYR A 126 -9.57 5.33 -10.79
N ILE A 127 -9.67 5.85 -9.57
CA ILE A 127 -8.63 6.73 -9.00
C ILE A 127 -7.31 5.96 -8.86
N SER A 128 -7.34 4.76 -8.30
CA SER A 128 -6.15 3.92 -8.16
C SER A 128 -5.63 3.44 -9.51
N GLN A 129 -6.51 3.09 -10.44
CA GLN A 129 -6.09 2.71 -11.79
C GLN A 129 -5.28 3.83 -12.44
N LYS A 130 -5.77 5.05 -12.36
CA LYS A 130 -5.07 6.22 -12.89
C LYS A 130 -3.77 6.48 -12.15
N LEU A 131 -3.77 6.31 -10.83
CA LEU A 131 -2.59 6.49 -10.00
C LEU A 131 -1.44 5.58 -10.47
N PHE A 132 -1.71 4.28 -10.58
CA PHE A 132 -0.68 3.32 -10.99
C PHE A 132 -0.26 3.51 -12.45
N SER A 133 -1.21 3.74 -13.35
CA SER A 133 -0.90 4.00 -14.77
C SER A 133 -0.01 5.23 -14.92
N SER A 134 -0.30 6.31 -14.21
CA SER A 134 0.47 7.55 -14.26
C SER A 134 1.88 7.37 -13.69
N ALA A 135 2.07 6.39 -12.82
CA ALA A 135 3.38 6.09 -12.23
C ALA A 135 4.22 5.13 -13.08
N GLY A 136 3.74 4.77 -14.26
CA GLY A 136 4.46 3.89 -15.18
C GLY A 136 4.15 2.41 -15.03
N PHE A 137 3.16 2.05 -14.23
CA PHE A 137 2.68 0.67 -14.16
C PHE A 137 1.87 0.37 -15.41
N LYS A 138 2.03 -0.84 -15.95
CA LYS A 138 1.32 -1.29 -17.14
C LYS A 138 0.34 -2.39 -16.79
N LEU A 139 -0.81 -2.40 -17.46
CA LEU A 139 -1.81 -3.44 -17.25
C LEU A 139 -1.23 -4.79 -17.65
N LEU A 140 -1.22 -5.73 -16.71
CA LEU A 140 -0.69 -7.08 -16.90
C LEU A 140 -1.82 -8.07 -17.18
N SER A 141 -2.90 -8.03 -16.41
CA SER A 141 -4.03 -8.95 -16.54
C SER A 141 -5.30 -8.37 -15.93
N THR A 142 -6.42 -8.98 -16.26
CA THR A 142 -7.73 -8.63 -15.70
C THR A 142 -8.39 -9.89 -15.18
N SER A 143 -9.14 -9.75 -14.08
CA SER A 143 -10.04 -10.77 -13.58
C SER A 143 -11.44 -10.17 -13.43
N ASP A 144 -12.40 -10.91 -12.90
CA ASP A 144 -13.78 -10.45 -12.78
C ASP A 144 -13.89 -9.17 -11.95
N ASP A 145 -13.10 -9.06 -10.88
CA ASP A 145 -13.20 -7.95 -9.93
C ASP A 145 -11.96 -7.07 -9.87
N TYR A 146 -10.83 -7.50 -10.42
CA TYR A 146 -9.54 -6.82 -10.25
C TYR A 146 -8.77 -6.68 -11.54
N LEU A 147 -8.02 -5.57 -11.61
CA LEU A 147 -6.99 -5.34 -12.62
C LEU A 147 -5.63 -5.49 -11.93
N SER A 148 -4.68 -6.14 -12.61
CA SER A 148 -3.30 -6.26 -12.14
C SER A 148 -2.40 -5.42 -13.02
N PHE A 149 -1.59 -4.58 -12.40
CA PHE A 149 -0.60 -3.71 -13.04
C PHE A 149 0.79 -4.12 -12.60
N GLU A 150 1.77 -3.90 -13.46
CA GLU A 150 3.17 -4.23 -13.13
C GLU A 150 4.11 -3.12 -13.55
N LYS A 151 5.11 -2.88 -12.72
CA LYS A 151 6.24 -1.99 -13.00
C LYS A 151 7.55 -2.74 -12.81
N LEU A 152 8.40 -2.66 -13.83
CA LEU A 152 9.75 -3.25 -13.82
C LEU A 152 10.80 -2.22 -13.45
#